data_9b16f6a9481eb47584c0841898610f7c
#
_entry.id   9b16f6a9481eb47584c0841898610f7c
#
_cell.length_a   1.000
_cell.length_b   1.000
_cell.length_c   1.000
_cell.angle_alpha   90.00
_cell.angle_beta   90.00
_cell.angle_gamma   90.00
#
_symmetry.space_group_name_H-M   'P 1'
#
loop_
_entity.id
_entity.type
_entity.pdbx_description
1 polymer ?
#
loop_
_entity_poly.entity_id
_entity_poly.type
_entity_poly.pdbx_seq_one_letter_code
_entity_poly.pdbx_strand_id
1 'polypeptide(L)'
;MDVQHPPGVSSGTGDPGPSAPALLTWAAMAASKTAPGRKPGPAADPDQRVELLRAAAMLLAQEGPGALTVRRIATEAGYSTMGVYSRFGGKDGIVEALFVEGFHGLGEAMTGVPETDDPLTDMLGCGRAYRRFALDHPTSYAVMFERVVPGYEPTESAQIMAHGTFELLVGRVRRAMELGALPVADALETAQRIWAACHGWVSLEIHGLIKIDDPDGAAFERSMVALCGPIELSAPPPRATRASAPRSTRRRG
;
A
#
# COMPACT_ATOMS: atom_id res chain seq x y z
N MET A 1 48.59 -15.14 39.93
CA MET A 1 47.45 -14.29 39.55
C MET A 1 47.09 -14.65 38.13
N ASP A 2 46.17 -15.60 38.03
CA ASP A 2 45.66 -16.10 36.75
C ASP A 2 44.57 -15.16 36.24
N VAL A 3 44.79 -14.59 35.04
CA VAL A 3 43.77 -13.82 34.31
C VAL A 3 43.12 -14.77 33.31
N GLN A 4 41.93 -15.23 33.65
CA GLN A 4 41.09 -16.04 32.76
C GLN A 4 40.49 -15.18 31.65
N HIS A 5 40.69 -15.58 30.40
CA HIS A 5 40.02 -15.06 29.20
C HIS A 5 38.58 -15.60 29.12
N PRO A 6 37.58 -14.80 28.76
CA PRO A 6 36.22 -15.30 28.48
C PRO A 6 36.17 -15.96 27.08
N PRO A 7 35.27 -16.93 26.86
CA PRO A 7 35.15 -17.69 25.61
C PRO A 7 34.50 -16.88 24.48
N GLY A 8 34.89 -17.24 23.26
CA GLY A 8 34.59 -16.59 22.01
C GLY A 8 33.10 -16.43 21.70
N VAL A 9 32.80 -15.28 21.08
CA VAL A 9 31.50 -14.95 20.50
C VAL A 9 31.31 -15.77 19.23
N SER A 10 30.31 -16.64 19.28
CA SER A 10 29.81 -17.43 18.15
C SER A 10 29.29 -16.48 17.06
N SER A 11 29.78 -16.67 15.84
CA SER A 11 29.31 -16.02 14.61
C SER A 11 27.83 -16.30 14.38
N GLY A 12 27.01 -15.23 14.50
CA GLY A 12 25.59 -15.25 14.18
C GLY A 12 25.37 -15.59 12.71
N THR A 13 24.63 -16.64 12.49
CA THR A 13 24.03 -17.03 11.21
C THR A 13 23.12 -15.91 10.75
N GLY A 14 23.36 -15.42 9.52
CA GLY A 14 22.55 -14.41 8.87
C GLY A 14 21.07 -14.84 8.80
N ASP A 15 20.22 -13.88 9.13
CA ASP A 15 18.77 -13.96 9.00
C ASP A 15 18.43 -14.22 7.51
N PRO A 16 17.71 -15.28 7.16
CA PRO A 16 17.24 -15.46 5.80
C PRO A 16 16.15 -14.42 5.54
N GLY A 17 16.42 -13.49 4.64
CA GLY A 17 15.45 -12.50 4.15
C GLY A 17 14.14 -13.17 3.71
N PRO A 18 13.04 -12.41 3.55
CA PRO A 18 11.68 -12.91 3.40
C PRO A 18 11.61 -13.97 2.29
N SER A 19 11.13 -15.15 2.68
CA SER A 19 11.11 -16.35 1.86
C SER A 19 10.18 -16.20 0.65
N ALA A 20 10.67 -16.63 -0.50
CA ALA A 20 10.03 -16.66 -1.83
C ALA A 20 8.57 -17.21 -1.95
N PRO A 21 7.92 -17.89 -0.97
CA PRO A 21 6.57 -18.44 -1.15
C PRO A 21 5.44 -17.41 -1.20
N ALA A 22 5.58 -16.22 -0.60
CA ALA A 22 4.51 -15.21 -0.59
C ALA A 22 4.24 -14.60 -1.98
N LEU A 23 5.27 -14.47 -2.82
CA LEU A 23 5.12 -13.96 -4.19
C LEU A 23 4.37 -14.92 -5.12
N LEU A 24 4.33 -16.22 -4.79
CA LEU A 24 3.71 -17.27 -5.64
C LEU A 24 2.20 -17.38 -5.39
N THR A 25 1.71 -17.04 -4.21
CA THR A 25 0.32 -17.32 -3.82
C THR A 25 -0.67 -16.37 -4.48
N TRP A 26 -0.37 -15.07 -4.59
CA TRP A 26 -1.28 -14.12 -5.21
C TRP A 26 -1.28 -14.20 -6.74
N ALA A 27 -0.13 -14.48 -7.37
CA ALA A 27 -0.05 -14.67 -8.81
C ALA A 27 -0.82 -15.93 -9.27
N ALA A 28 -0.88 -16.97 -8.43
CA ALA A 28 -1.67 -18.17 -8.68
C ALA A 28 -3.18 -17.94 -8.49
N MET A 29 -3.58 -17.06 -7.57
CA MET A 29 -4.99 -16.70 -7.35
C MET A 29 -5.56 -15.84 -8.49
N ALA A 30 -4.77 -14.95 -9.08
CA ALA A 30 -5.18 -14.12 -10.21
C ALA A 30 -5.50 -14.92 -11.49
N ALA A 31 -4.94 -16.12 -11.64
CA ALA A 31 -5.20 -17.00 -12.79
C ALA A 31 -6.62 -17.62 -12.80
N SER A 32 -7.40 -17.50 -11.72
CA SER A 32 -8.67 -18.23 -11.53
C SER A 32 -9.94 -17.54 -11.99
N LYS A 33 -9.93 -16.27 -12.45
CA LYS A 33 -11.16 -15.58 -12.88
C LYS A 33 -11.00 -14.88 -14.22
N THR A 34 -11.28 -15.57 -15.31
CA THR A 34 -11.43 -15.01 -16.66
C THR A 34 -12.85 -14.46 -16.84
N ALA A 35 -12.96 -13.17 -17.19
CA ALA A 35 -14.22 -12.59 -17.68
C ALA A 35 -14.57 -13.13 -19.08
N PRO A 36 -15.86 -13.38 -19.40
CA PRO A 36 -16.24 -13.94 -20.70
C PRO A 36 -16.35 -12.86 -21.77
N GLY A 37 -15.70 -13.05 -22.92
CA GLY A 37 -16.07 -12.35 -24.15
C GLY A 37 -14.99 -11.79 -25.03
N ARG A 38 -13.94 -12.56 -25.38
CA ARG A 38 -13.15 -12.29 -26.59
C ARG A 38 -12.78 -13.62 -27.26
N LYS A 39 -13.02 -13.74 -28.58
CA LYS A 39 -12.65 -14.94 -29.36
C LYS A 39 -11.15 -15.20 -29.21
N PRO A 40 -10.72 -16.43 -28.93
CA PRO A 40 -9.33 -16.75 -28.72
C PRO A 40 -8.56 -16.69 -30.04
N GLY A 41 -7.53 -15.86 -30.07
CA GLY A 41 -6.34 -16.11 -30.85
C GLY A 41 -5.59 -17.34 -30.30
N PRO A 42 -4.45 -17.81 -30.89
CA PRO A 42 -3.75 -19.03 -30.48
C PRO A 42 -3.60 -18.98 -28.94
N ALA A 43 -4.05 -20.06 -28.28
CA ALA A 43 -4.35 -20.15 -26.87
C ALA A 43 -3.31 -19.41 -26.01
N ALA A 44 -3.78 -18.34 -25.40
CA ALA A 44 -2.97 -17.57 -24.46
C ALA A 44 -2.72 -18.48 -23.24
N ASP A 45 -1.50 -18.99 -23.12
CA ASP A 45 -1.06 -19.75 -21.96
C ASP A 45 -1.18 -18.88 -20.71
N PRO A 46 -2.13 -19.12 -19.79
CA PRO A 46 -2.30 -18.33 -18.58
C PRO A 46 -1.03 -18.35 -17.72
N ASP A 47 -0.25 -19.43 -17.77
CA ASP A 47 0.99 -19.57 -17.02
C ASP A 47 2.04 -18.57 -17.50
N GLN A 48 2.10 -18.29 -18.81
CA GLN A 48 3.02 -17.29 -19.37
C GLN A 48 2.78 -15.88 -18.81
N ARG A 49 1.50 -15.46 -18.63
CA ARG A 49 1.19 -14.14 -18.08
C ARG A 49 1.71 -14.03 -16.63
N VAL A 50 1.43 -15.03 -15.83
CA VAL A 50 1.85 -15.10 -14.43
C VAL A 50 3.37 -15.09 -14.32
N GLU A 51 4.08 -15.90 -15.12
CA GLU A 51 5.53 -15.97 -15.07
C GLU A 51 6.20 -14.67 -15.50
N LEU A 52 5.67 -13.98 -16.52
CA LEU A 52 6.19 -12.66 -16.94
C LEU A 52 6.00 -11.60 -15.87
N LEU A 53 4.85 -11.58 -15.17
CA LEU A 53 4.61 -10.65 -14.06
C LEU A 53 5.49 -10.97 -12.84
N ARG A 54 5.67 -12.27 -12.52
CA ARG A 54 6.56 -12.71 -11.45
C ARG A 54 8.00 -12.28 -11.73
N ALA A 55 8.49 -12.50 -12.94
CA ALA A 55 9.83 -12.10 -13.35
C ALA A 55 10.03 -10.57 -13.26
N ALA A 56 9.04 -9.79 -13.70
CA ALA A 56 9.09 -8.35 -13.61
C ALA A 56 9.11 -7.85 -12.14
N ALA A 57 8.27 -8.43 -11.27
CA ALA A 57 8.25 -8.10 -9.85
C ALA A 57 9.58 -8.46 -9.16
N MET A 58 10.17 -9.62 -9.48
CA MET A 58 11.49 -10.02 -8.96
C MET A 58 12.60 -9.07 -9.40
N LEU A 59 12.68 -8.74 -10.70
CA LEU A 59 13.66 -7.79 -11.21
C LEU A 59 13.54 -6.42 -10.55
N LEU A 60 12.30 -5.95 -10.36
CA LEU A 60 12.05 -4.68 -9.69
C LEU A 60 12.52 -4.71 -8.23
N ALA A 61 12.23 -5.79 -7.50
CA ALA A 61 12.59 -5.95 -6.09
C ALA A 61 14.11 -6.06 -5.88
N GLN A 62 14.79 -6.80 -6.74
CA GLN A 62 16.21 -7.13 -6.56
C GLN A 62 17.16 -6.09 -7.17
N GLU A 63 16.80 -5.52 -8.32
CA GLU A 63 17.69 -4.69 -9.13
C GLU A 63 17.12 -3.30 -9.41
N GLY A 64 15.88 -3.04 -8.99
CA GLY A 64 15.22 -1.75 -9.17
C GLY A 64 14.66 -1.52 -10.59
N PRO A 65 14.10 -0.32 -10.84
CA PRO A 65 13.35 -0.03 -12.07
C PRO A 65 14.20 -0.04 -13.35
N GLY A 66 15.50 0.17 -13.23
CA GLY A 66 16.44 0.12 -14.36
C GLY A 66 16.53 -1.28 -14.99
N ALA A 67 16.25 -2.33 -14.22
CA ALA A 67 16.26 -3.71 -14.71
C ALA A 67 15.02 -4.08 -15.52
N LEU A 68 13.92 -3.32 -15.42
CA LEU A 68 12.67 -3.57 -16.12
C LEU A 68 12.80 -3.24 -17.62
N THR A 69 13.35 -4.19 -18.36
CA THR A 69 13.38 -4.17 -19.84
C THR A 69 12.68 -5.39 -20.38
N VAL A 70 12.01 -5.25 -21.53
CA VAL A 70 11.31 -6.37 -22.19
C VAL A 70 12.24 -7.58 -22.35
N ARG A 71 13.51 -7.36 -22.73
CA ARG A 71 14.49 -8.43 -22.92
C ARG A 71 14.81 -9.16 -21.61
N ARG A 72 15.04 -8.42 -20.52
CA ARG A 72 15.36 -9.04 -19.24
C ARG A 72 14.18 -9.81 -18.67
N ILE A 73 12.99 -9.21 -18.69
CA ILE A 73 11.75 -9.85 -18.24
C ILE A 73 11.51 -11.16 -19.01
N ALA A 74 11.63 -11.13 -20.34
CA ALA A 74 11.47 -12.32 -21.17
C ALA A 74 12.51 -13.40 -20.83
N THR A 75 13.77 -13.01 -20.65
CA THR A 75 14.86 -13.96 -20.30
C THR A 75 14.62 -14.58 -18.92
N GLU A 76 14.27 -13.77 -17.91
CA GLU A 76 14.02 -14.24 -16.55
C GLU A 76 12.82 -15.18 -16.47
N ALA A 77 11.77 -14.90 -17.23
CA ALA A 77 10.58 -15.73 -17.29
C ALA A 77 10.72 -16.97 -18.22
N GLY A 78 11.83 -17.11 -18.97
CA GLY A 78 12.03 -18.21 -19.93
C GLY A 78 11.18 -18.10 -21.20
N TYR A 79 10.76 -16.89 -21.59
CA TYR A 79 9.93 -16.64 -22.77
C TYR A 79 10.61 -15.72 -23.79
N SER A 80 10.00 -15.60 -24.97
CA SER A 80 10.49 -14.68 -26.01
C SER A 80 10.02 -13.23 -25.74
N THR A 81 10.77 -12.26 -26.27
CA THR A 81 10.34 -10.85 -26.26
C THR A 81 9.03 -10.63 -27.01
N MET A 82 8.76 -11.43 -28.06
CA MET A 82 7.48 -11.42 -28.77
C MET A 82 6.32 -11.79 -27.85
N GLY A 83 6.52 -12.73 -26.91
CA GLY A 83 5.54 -13.11 -25.90
C GLY A 83 5.20 -11.93 -24.97
N VAL A 84 6.17 -11.11 -24.61
CA VAL A 84 5.93 -9.88 -23.82
C VAL A 84 5.11 -8.87 -24.63
N TYR A 85 5.52 -8.59 -25.87
CA TYR A 85 4.81 -7.62 -26.71
C TYR A 85 3.38 -8.05 -27.03
N SER A 86 3.15 -9.32 -27.32
CA SER A 86 1.81 -9.82 -27.65
C SER A 86 0.84 -9.77 -26.48
N ARG A 87 1.33 -9.88 -25.23
CA ARG A 87 0.48 -9.91 -24.03
C ARG A 87 0.32 -8.55 -23.35
N PHE A 88 1.38 -7.77 -23.33
CA PHE A 88 1.43 -6.54 -22.54
C PHE A 88 1.70 -5.31 -23.39
N GLY A 89 2.02 -5.47 -24.68
CA GLY A 89 2.40 -4.33 -25.54
C GLY A 89 3.79 -3.76 -25.26
N GLY A 90 4.47 -4.26 -24.22
CA GLY A 90 5.81 -3.82 -23.82
C GLY A 90 5.98 -3.67 -22.31
N LYS A 91 7.01 -2.91 -21.90
CA LYS A 91 7.36 -2.69 -20.50
C LYS A 91 6.22 -2.02 -19.73
N ASP A 92 5.67 -0.94 -20.27
CA ASP A 92 4.65 -0.15 -19.59
C ASP A 92 3.38 -0.95 -19.33
N GLY A 93 2.98 -1.82 -20.29
CA GLY A 93 1.85 -2.73 -20.07
C GLY A 93 2.11 -3.81 -19.01
N ILE A 94 3.38 -4.22 -18.78
CA ILE A 94 3.72 -5.08 -17.65
C ILE A 94 3.59 -4.29 -16.33
N VAL A 95 4.11 -3.06 -16.27
CA VAL A 95 4.01 -2.22 -15.07
C VAL A 95 2.54 -1.91 -14.75
N GLU A 96 1.73 -1.62 -15.78
CA GLU A 96 0.28 -1.47 -15.66
C GLU A 96 -0.38 -2.72 -15.07
N ALA A 97 0.00 -3.90 -15.55
CA ALA A 97 -0.53 -5.15 -15.04
C ALA A 97 -0.11 -5.38 -13.57
N LEU A 98 1.14 -5.06 -13.18
CA LEU A 98 1.58 -5.12 -11.78
C LEU A 98 0.80 -4.16 -10.88
N PHE A 99 0.53 -2.94 -11.37
CA PHE A 99 -0.28 -1.94 -10.68
C PHE A 99 -1.72 -2.45 -10.44
N VAL A 100 -2.36 -2.93 -11.50
CA VAL A 100 -3.73 -3.47 -11.45
C VAL A 100 -3.83 -4.67 -10.50
N GLU A 101 -2.92 -5.63 -10.62
CA GLU A 101 -2.88 -6.81 -9.76
C GLU A 101 -2.64 -6.45 -8.29
N GLY A 102 -1.79 -5.44 -8.03
CA GLY A 102 -1.55 -4.94 -6.68
C GLY A 102 -2.83 -4.43 -6.03
N PHE A 103 -3.56 -3.55 -6.71
CA PHE A 103 -4.84 -3.04 -6.18
C PHE A 103 -5.93 -4.12 -6.10
N HIS A 104 -5.96 -5.06 -7.04
CA HIS A 104 -6.88 -6.20 -6.97
C HIS A 104 -6.61 -7.04 -5.72
N GLY A 105 -5.34 -7.42 -5.47
CA GLY A 105 -4.98 -8.19 -4.28
C GLY A 105 -5.27 -7.45 -2.97
N LEU A 106 -5.03 -6.14 -2.92
CA LEU A 106 -5.41 -5.32 -1.76
C LEU A 106 -6.93 -5.31 -1.57
N GLY A 107 -7.70 -5.12 -2.65
CA GLY A 107 -9.16 -5.16 -2.62
C GLY A 107 -9.70 -6.50 -2.13
N GLU A 108 -9.14 -7.62 -2.60
CA GLU A 108 -9.51 -8.96 -2.12
C GLU A 108 -9.19 -9.14 -0.62
N ALA A 109 -8.02 -8.69 -0.16
CA ALA A 109 -7.66 -8.73 1.25
C ALA A 109 -8.64 -7.95 2.13
N MET A 110 -9.07 -6.77 1.70
CA MET A 110 -10.02 -5.93 2.44
C MET A 110 -11.47 -6.49 2.40
N THR A 111 -11.91 -6.99 1.25
CA THR A 111 -13.26 -7.60 1.10
C THR A 111 -13.36 -8.94 1.82
N GLY A 112 -12.24 -9.63 2.03
CA GLY A 112 -12.18 -10.86 2.83
C GLY A 112 -12.46 -10.64 4.32
N VAL A 113 -12.44 -9.40 4.81
CA VAL A 113 -12.80 -9.06 6.19
C VAL A 113 -14.33 -9.07 6.32
N PRO A 114 -14.91 -9.91 7.20
CA PRO A 114 -16.35 -10.02 7.35
C PRO A 114 -16.98 -8.71 7.83
N GLU A 115 -18.28 -8.55 7.57
CA GLU A 115 -19.12 -7.52 8.19
C GLU A 115 -19.91 -8.14 9.32
N THR A 116 -19.67 -7.64 10.53
CA THR A 116 -20.31 -8.11 11.77
C THR A 116 -21.19 -7.02 12.38
N ASP A 117 -21.75 -7.26 13.55
CA ASP A 117 -22.48 -6.25 14.32
C ASP A 117 -21.56 -5.22 15.01
N ASP A 118 -20.23 -5.40 14.91
CA ASP A 118 -19.21 -4.46 15.42
C ASP A 118 -18.46 -3.80 14.25
N PRO A 119 -18.99 -2.73 13.68
CA PRO A 119 -18.41 -2.08 12.49
C PRO A 119 -17.05 -1.42 12.77
N LEU A 120 -16.72 -1.09 14.02
CA LEU A 120 -15.39 -0.57 14.37
C LEU A 120 -14.34 -1.66 14.28
N THR A 121 -14.62 -2.84 14.84
CA THR A 121 -13.74 -4.02 14.72
C THR A 121 -13.58 -4.45 13.25
N ASP A 122 -14.65 -4.40 12.45
CA ASP A 122 -14.62 -4.70 11.02
C ASP A 122 -13.70 -3.73 10.27
N MET A 123 -13.79 -2.43 10.57
CA MET A 123 -12.95 -1.39 9.96
C MET A 123 -11.48 -1.55 10.36
N LEU A 124 -11.19 -1.83 11.63
CA LEU A 124 -9.83 -2.15 12.10
C LEU A 124 -9.31 -3.43 11.43
N GLY A 125 -10.17 -4.39 11.19
CA GLY A 125 -9.88 -5.60 10.41
C GLY A 125 -9.39 -5.27 8.99
N CYS A 126 -10.02 -4.31 8.31
CA CYS A 126 -9.57 -3.81 7.01
C CYS A 126 -8.19 -3.13 7.11
N GLY A 127 -7.93 -2.36 8.16
CA GLY A 127 -6.62 -1.77 8.43
C GLY A 127 -5.52 -2.84 8.61
N ARG A 128 -5.83 -3.92 9.37
CA ARG A 128 -4.93 -5.07 9.53
C ARG A 128 -4.67 -5.78 8.19
N ALA A 129 -5.71 -5.97 7.39
CA ALA A 129 -5.59 -6.60 6.07
C ALA A 129 -4.72 -5.75 5.13
N TYR A 130 -4.92 -4.43 5.12
CA TYR A 130 -4.10 -3.46 4.39
C TYR A 130 -2.62 -3.54 4.80
N ARG A 131 -2.33 -3.47 6.10
CA ARG A 131 -0.96 -3.56 6.64
C ARG A 131 -0.32 -4.89 6.26
N ARG A 132 -1.00 -6.01 6.48
CA ARG A 132 -0.48 -7.35 6.13
C ARG A 132 -0.17 -7.44 4.65
N PHE A 133 -1.11 -7.03 3.77
CA PHE A 133 -0.88 -7.02 2.33
C PHE A 133 0.39 -6.25 1.95
N ALA A 134 0.58 -5.06 2.51
CA ALA A 134 1.72 -4.21 2.21
C ALA A 134 3.06 -4.81 2.68
N LEU A 135 3.08 -5.42 3.87
CA LEU A 135 4.27 -6.08 4.43
C LEU A 135 4.61 -7.39 3.69
N ASP A 136 3.59 -8.14 3.26
CA ASP A 136 3.77 -9.37 2.51
C ASP A 136 4.15 -9.11 1.04
N HIS A 137 3.76 -7.94 0.49
CA HIS A 137 3.94 -7.58 -0.93
C HIS A 137 4.57 -6.18 -1.11
N PRO A 138 5.74 -5.88 -0.52
CA PRO A 138 6.33 -4.54 -0.52
C PRO A 138 6.62 -4.01 -1.93
N THR A 139 7.02 -4.86 -2.87
CA THR A 139 7.25 -4.47 -4.28
C THR A 139 5.96 -4.05 -4.97
N SER A 140 4.86 -4.80 -4.77
CA SER A 140 3.55 -4.42 -5.31
C SER A 140 3.08 -3.10 -4.70
N TYR A 141 3.24 -2.94 -3.39
CA TYR A 141 2.91 -1.72 -2.67
C TYR A 141 3.67 -0.50 -3.22
N ALA A 142 4.97 -0.65 -3.48
CA ALA A 142 5.79 0.40 -4.07
C ALA A 142 5.34 0.77 -5.50
N VAL A 143 4.98 -0.21 -6.35
CA VAL A 143 4.41 0.06 -7.68
C VAL A 143 3.08 0.80 -7.59
N MET A 144 2.23 0.46 -6.62
CA MET A 144 0.92 1.09 -6.42
C MET A 144 1.02 2.56 -5.98
N PHE A 145 1.97 2.90 -5.09
CA PHE A 145 1.93 4.17 -4.36
C PHE A 145 3.18 5.04 -4.50
N GLU A 146 4.35 4.46 -4.80
CA GLU A 146 5.63 5.18 -4.70
C GLU A 146 6.20 5.65 -6.04
N ARG A 147 5.48 5.41 -7.16
CA ARG A 147 5.94 5.78 -8.52
C ARG A 147 7.36 5.29 -8.84
N VAL A 148 7.70 4.10 -8.37
CA VAL A 148 9.06 3.54 -8.47
C VAL A 148 9.56 3.34 -9.89
N VAL A 149 8.68 3.28 -10.90
CA VAL A 149 9.05 3.15 -12.31
C VAL A 149 8.98 4.51 -12.99
N PRO A 150 10.12 5.14 -13.32
CA PRO A 150 10.14 6.47 -13.94
C PRO A 150 9.42 6.48 -15.30
N GLY A 151 8.58 7.50 -15.50
CA GLY A 151 7.85 7.71 -16.76
C GLY A 151 6.60 6.83 -16.93
N TYR A 152 6.31 5.93 -15.98
CA TYR A 152 5.06 5.20 -15.98
C TYR A 152 3.97 6.04 -15.29
N GLU A 153 2.83 6.17 -15.97
CA GLU A 153 1.59 6.72 -15.41
C GLU A 153 0.47 5.72 -15.68
N PRO A 154 -0.31 5.33 -14.65
CA PRO A 154 -1.40 4.38 -14.82
C PRO A 154 -2.49 4.95 -15.74
N THR A 155 -3.08 4.10 -16.56
CA THR A 155 -4.21 4.48 -17.43
C THR A 155 -5.42 4.90 -16.58
N GLU A 156 -6.36 5.63 -17.20
CA GLU A 156 -7.60 6.02 -16.55
C GLU A 156 -8.38 4.82 -16.01
N SER A 157 -8.42 3.71 -16.76
CA SER A 157 -9.08 2.47 -16.31
C SER A 157 -8.41 1.86 -15.08
N ALA A 158 -7.07 1.88 -15.00
CA ALA A 158 -6.33 1.40 -13.83
C ALA A 158 -6.55 2.33 -12.62
N GLN A 159 -6.60 3.65 -12.84
CA GLN A 159 -6.90 4.61 -11.77
C GLN A 159 -8.32 4.44 -11.22
N ILE A 160 -9.33 4.23 -12.07
CA ILE A 160 -10.72 3.97 -11.66
C ILE A 160 -10.76 2.70 -10.80
N MET A 161 -10.08 1.64 -11.22
CA MET A 161 -10.03 0.38 -10.46
C MET A 161 -9.33 0.58 -9.10
N ALA A 162 -8.20 1.29 -9.07
CA ALA A 162 -7.50 1.62 -7.84
C ALA A 162 -8.38 2.46 -6.88
N HIS A 163 -9.14 3.42 -7.42
CA HIS A 163 -10.09 4.21 -6.65
C HIS A 163 -11.20 3.35 -6.03
N GLY A 164 -11.67 2.32 -6.74
CA GLY A 164 -12.64 1.36 -6.21
C GLY A 164 -12.19 0.68 -4.92
N THR A 165 -10.88 0.45 -4.75
CA THR A 165 -10.34 -0.11 -3.50
C THR A 165 -10.47 0.88 -2.33
N PHE A 166 -10.33 2.18 -2.57
CA PHE A 166 -10.56 3.21 -1.55
C PHE A 166 -12.06 3.32 -1.19
N GLU A 167 -12.96 3.14 -2.15
CA GLU A 167 -14.40 3.15 -1.90
C GLU A 167 -14.85 2.04 -0.94
N LEU A 168 -14.13 0.92 -0.86
CA LEU A 168 -14.37 -0.11 0.16
C LEU A 168 -14.22 0.46 1.58
N LEU A 169 -13.18 1.27 1.81
CA LEU A 169 -12.98 1.94 3.10
C LEU A 169 -14.08 2.97 3.35
N VAL A 170 -14.45 3.79 2.35
CA VAL A 170 -15.55 4.76 2.48
C VAL A 170 -16.85 4.08 2.89
N GLY A 171 -17.17 2.93 2.29
CA GLY A 171 -18.33 2.10 2.65
C GLY A 171 -18.30 1.65 4.12
N ARG A 172 -17.15 1.15 4.59
CA ARG A 172 -16.96 0.73 5.98
C ARG A 172 -17.12 1.90 6.97
N VAL A 173 -16.55 3.05 6.66
CA VAL A 173 -16.69 4.27 7.47
C VAL A 173 -18.15 4.72 7.54
N ARG A 174 -18.85 4.76 6.40
CA ARG A 174 -20.27 5.11 6.35
C ARG A 174 -21.10 4.19 7.22
N ARG A 175 -20.91 2.88 7.09
CA ARG A 175 -21.59 1.86 7.91
C ARG A 175 -21.31 2.07 9.41
N ALA A 176 -20.06 2.37 9.78
CA ALA A 176 -19.69 2.62 11.18
C ALA A 176 -20.38 3.89 11.75
N MET A 177 -20.59 4.93 10.95
CA MET A 177 -21.36 6.12 11.32
C MET A 177 -22.86 5.80 11.46
N GLU A 178 -23.43 5.06 10.51
CA GLU A 178 -24.84 4.65 10.51
C GLU A 178 -25.22 3.80 11.74
N LEU A 179 -24.29 2.96 12.20
CA LEU A 179 -24.46 2.11 13.37
C LEU A 179 -24.01 2.78 14.68
N GLY A 180 -23.60 4.07 14.64
CA GLY A 180 -23.21 4.85 15.81
C GLY A 180 -21.83 4.49 16.41
N ALA A 181 -21.02 3.69 15.72
CA ALA A 181 -19.66 3.35 16.16
C ALA A 181 -18.64 4.47 15.87
N LEU A 182 -18.94 5.35 14.92
CA LEU A 182 -18.20 6.58 14.65
C LEU A 182 -19.12 7.79 14.76
N PRO A 183 -18.61 8.97 15.14
CA PRO A 183 -19.35 10.22 15.04
C PRO A 183 -19.81 10.48 13.61
N VAL A 184 -21.03 11.02 13.47
CA VAL A 184 -21.56 11.41 12.16
C VAL A 184 -20.75 12.58 11.61
N ALA A 185 -20.13 12.38 10.45
CA ALA A 185 -19.29 13.35 9.75
C ALA A 185 -19.31 13.08 8.24
N ASP A 186 -18.51 13.80 7.47
CA ASP A 186 -18.26 13.44 6.07
C ASP A 186 -17.48 12.11 6.00
N ALA A 187 -18.11 11.09 5.40
CA ALA A 187 -17.52 9.75 5.33
C ALA A 187 -16.29 9.69 4.43
N LEU A 188 -16.27 10.48 3.34
CA LEU A 188 -15.13 10.55 2.42
C LEU A 188 -13.92 11.19 3.11
N GLU A 189 -14.12 12.34 3.78
CA GLU A 189 -13.07 13.03 4.53
C GLU A 189 -12.53 12.13 5.67
N THR A 190 -13.42 11.45 6.39
CA THR A 190 -13.02 10.53 7.47
C THR A 190 -12.22 9.35 6.94
N ALA A 191 -12.67 8.72 5.83
CA ALA A 191 -11.94 7.65 5.17
C ALA A 191 -10.57 8.10 4.67
N GLN A 192 -10.48 9.30 4.08
CA GLN A 192 -9.22 9.89 3.61
C GLN A 192 -8.21 10.04 4.76
N ARG A 193 -8.67 10.52 5.91
CA ARG A 193 -7.87 10.69 7.13
C ARG A 193 -7.34 9.37 7.67
N ILE A 194 -8.22 8.37 7.76
CA ILE A 194 -7.87 7.02 8.21
C ILE A 194 -6.87 6.38 7.26
N TRP A 195 -7.13 6.48 5.95
CA TRP A 195 -6.23 5.95 4.95
C TRP A 195 -4.85 6.62 4.97
N ALA A 196 -4.79 7.95 5.07
CA ALA A 196 -3.53 8.69 5.13
C ALA A 196 -2.68 8.25 6.34
N ALA A 197 -3.30 8.01 7.49
CA ALA A 197 -2.61 7.53 8.69
C ALA A 197 -2.14 6.08 8.54
N CYS A 198 -3.00 5.20 8.04
CA CYS A 198 -2.69 3.80 7.78
C CYS A 198 -1.54 3.67 6.77
N HIS A 199 -1.65 4.38 5.63
CA HIS A 199 -0.63 4.42 4.59
C HIS A 199 0.70 4.96 5.12
N GLY A 200 0.68 6.06 5.88
CA GLY A 200 1.88 6.64 6.48
C GLY A 200 2.57 5.69 7.45
N TRP A 201 1.81 5.03 8.34
CA TRP A 201 2.37 4.02 9.24
C TRP A 201 3.05 2.89 8.46
N VAL A 202 2.31 2.27 7.53
CA VAL A 202 2.79 1.12 6.76
C VAL A 202 4.00 1.48 5.90
N SER A 203 3.99 2.65 5.26
CA SER A 203 5.15 3.13 4.49
C SER A 203 6.40 3.28 5.36
N LEU A 204 6.27 3.89 6.55
CA LEU A 204 7.38 3.99 7.50
C LEU A 204 7.85 2.62 8.01
N GLU A 205 6.94 1.68 8.19
CA GLU A 205 7.24 0.32 8.64
C GLU A 205 8.03 -0.47 7.59
N ILE A 206 7.59 -0.45 6.32
CA ILE A 206 8.29 -1.09 5.19
C ILE A 206 9.72 -0.56 5.08
N HIS A 207 9.94 0.75 5.31
CA HIS A 207 11.26 1.36 5.25
C HIS A 207 12.08 1.22 6.55
N GLY A 208 11.60 0.47 7.55
CA GLY A 208 12.31 0.26 8.81
C GLY A 208 12.44 1.53 9.67
N LEU A 209 11.57 2.51 9.46
CA LEU A 209 11.58 3.79 10.18
C LEU A 209 10.72 3.79 11.44
N ILE A 210 9.77 2.86 11.57
CA ILE A 210 9.05 2.60 12.81
C ILE A 210 10.01 1.90 13.78
N LYS A 211 10.18 2.48 14.98
CA LYS A 211 11.06 1.95 16.02
C LYS A 211 10.33 1.15 17.11
N ILE A 212 9.02 1.03 16.97
CA ILE A 212 8.18 0.25 17.86
C ILE A 212 8.22 -1.20 17.38
N ASP A 213 8.58 -2.12 18.26
CA ASP A 213 8.46 -3.55 18.00
C ASP A 213 6.97 -3.93 18.10
N ASP A 214 6.35 -4.25 16.97
CA ASP A 214 4.90 -4.44 16.84
C ASP A 214 4.57 -5.68 15.96
N PRO A 215 5.07 -6.87 16.33
CA PRO A 215 4.90 -8.05 15.50
C PRO A 215 3.44 -8.48 15.35
N ASP A 216 2.61 -8.20 16.36
CA ASP A 216 1.17 -8.51 16.38
C ASP A 216 0.27 -7.37 15.86
N GLY A 217 0.82 -6.19 15.57
CA GLY A 217 0.08 -5.03 15.09
C GLY A 217 -0.69 -4.26 16.14
N ALA A 218 -0.45 -4.51 17.43
CA ALA A 218 -1.20 -3.87 18.52
C ALA A 218 -0.94 -2.35 18.60
N ALA A 219 0.28 -1.90 18.34
CA ALA A 219 0.61 -0.47 18.31
C ALA A 219 -0.01 0.22 17.08
N PHE A 220 0.01 -0.45 15.93
CA PHE A 220 -0.70 0.00 14.73
C PHE A 220 -2.20 0.20 15.02
N GLU A 221 -2.87 -0.80 15.61
CA GLU A 221 -4.29 -0.72 15.93
C GLU A 221 -4.61 0.43 16.89
N ARG A 222 -3.87 0.56 17.99
CA ARG A 222 -4.06 1.68 18.92
C ARG A 222 -3.95 3.02 18.23
N SER A 223 -3.02 3.16 17.29
CA SER A 223 -2.85 4.39 16.50
C SER A 223 -4.06 4.65 15.60
N MET A 224 -4.59 3.61 14.95
CA MET A 224 -5.79 3.74 14.11
C MET A 224 -7.03 4.09 14.94
N VAL A 225 -7.24 3.46 16.08
CA VAL A 225 -8.34 3.76 17.01
C VAL A 225 -8.28 5.21 17.49
N ALA A 226 -7.10 5.71 17.83
CA ALA A 226 -6.93 7.11 18.28
C ALA A 226 -7.36 8.14 17.22
N LEU A 227 -7.32 7.78 15.94
CA LEU A 227 -7.72 8.65 14.82
C LEU A 227 -9.21 8.55 14.46
N CYS A 228 -9.94 7.59 15.02
CA CYS A 228 -11.38 7.43 14.81
C CYS A 228 -12.21 8.39 15.68
N GLY A 229 -11.58 9.05 16.69
CA GLY A 229 -12.24 10.04 17.54
C GLY A 229 -12.42 11.40 16.86
N PRO A 230 -13.28 12.28 17.40
CA PRO A 230 -13.44 13.63 16.90
C PRO A 230 -12.12 14.40 17.04
N ILE A 231 -11.68 15.08 15.98
CA ILE A 231 -10.59 16.04 16.06
C ILE A 231 -11.20 17.35 16.54
N GLU A 232 -11.15 17.61 17.84
CA GLU A 232 -11.43 18.93 18.38
C GLU A 232 -10.24 19.84 18.08
N LEU A 233 -10.32 20.58 16.99
CA LEU A 233 -9.42 21.70 16.79
C LEU A 233 -9.84 22.79 17.79
N SER A 234 -9.05 23.00 18.85
CA SER A 234 -9.21 24.18 19.71
C SER A 234 -9.25 25.43 18.83
N ALA A 235 -10.27 26.25 19.00
CA ALA A 235 -10.37 27.50 18.26
C ALA A 235 -9.04 28.27 18.38
N PRO A 236 -8.50 28.85 17.30
CA PRO A 236 -7.27 29.61 17.38
C PRO A 236 -7.46 30.74 18.44
N PRO A 237 -6.44 31.03 19.25
CA PRO A 237 -6.54 32.08 20.23
C PRO A 237 -6.96 33.39 19.53
N PRO A 238 -7.83 34.21 20.18
CA PRO A 238 -8.29 35.42 19.56
C PRO A 238 -7.08 36.27 19.17
N ARG A 239 -7.06 36.69 17.90
CA ARG A 239 -6.00 37.58 17.40
C ARG A 239 -5.92 38.77 18.33
N ALA A 240 -4.77 38.95 18.98
CA ALA A 240 -4.49 40.15 19.76
C ALA A 240 -4.76 41.38 18.88
N THR A 241 -5.79 42.13 19.21
CA THR A 241 -6.08 43.43 18.59
C THR A 241 -4.87 44.32 18.84
N ARG A 242 -4.15 44.64 17.78
CA ARG A 242 -3.04 45.58 17.81
C ARG A 242 -3.59 46.88 18.39
N ALA A 243 -3.26 47.20 19.65
CA ALA A 243 -3.56 48.48 20.25
C ALA A 243 -2.98 49.56 19.34
N SER A 244 -3.85 50.41 18.81
CA SER A 244 -3.48 51.59 18.04
C SER A 244 -2.61 52.48 18.93
N ALA A 245 -1.36 52.69 18.55
CA ALA A 245 -0.45 53.59 19.21
C ALA A 245 -1.04 54.99 19.22
N PRO A 246 -0.98 55.74 20.34
CA PRO A 246 -1.51 57.11 20.42
C PRO A 246 -0.76 58.05 19.46
N ARG A 247 -1.53 58.78 18.66
CA ARG A 247 -1.00 59.81 17.75
C ARG A 247 -0.26 60.85 18.56
N SER A 248 1.04 60.95 18.39
CA SER A 248 1.85 62.05 18.92
C SER A 248 1.43 63.36 18.26
N THR A 249 0.77 64.23 19.01
CA THR A 249 0.50 65.62 18.61
C THR A 249 1.78 66.44 18.74
N ARG A 250 2.47 66.60 17.61
CA ARG A 250 3.57 67.56 17.52
C ARG A 250 3.04 68.96 17.59
N ARG A 251 3.19 69.62 18.77
CA ARG A 251 3.02 71.08 18.92
C ARG A 251 4.15 71.74 18.11
N ARG A 252 3.76 72.57 17.12
CA ARG A 252 4.64 73.62 16.56
C ARG A 252 4.62 74.81 17.50
N GLY A 253 5.80 75.28 17.98
CA GLY A 253 6.12 76.53 18.49
C GLY A 253 7.29 77.08 17.68
#